data_126de08cb146ef9e3ba1050fc3800ca8
#
_entry.id   126de08cb146ef9e3ba1050fc3800ca8
#
_cell.length_a   1.000
_cell.length_b   1.000
_cell.length_c   1.000
_cell.angle_alpha   90.00
_cell.angle_beta   90.00
_cell.angle_gamma   90.00
#
_symmetry.space_group_name_H-M   'P 1'
#
loop_
_entity.id
_entity.type
_entity.pdbx_description
1 polymer ?
#
loop_
_entity_poly.entity_id
_entity_poly.type
_entity_poly.pdbx_seq_one_letter_code
_entity_poly.pdbx_strand_id
1 'polypeptide(L)'
;MPIQFHQLTAKENTSTLSIDDWQIEAGQSWGIFSSEGDIGSMLGDLLCGEIKPESGKLNIEDCHIAQVSLSEQQRLLELEIEKDDTDFLDRIDQGSSVYQLIFEVCQDEAFTQTLIEDLDLLYLEESGFRVLSTGETRRVMLARALATKPDLVLLDNPFTGLDIAHRASLATYLQTLSQSVQMLITFSRESDMPDWIERIALFNAGKLDSTMDKQSWDLHPVIAQIKSQSEKQSEEMMTLIRQYQHSTHFDNPIFELKNGKVEYTEKTIFTDLNWRIDKGQHWQVKGPNGCGKSTLLGLIFGDHPQCYSNDIHIFGKKRGTGETIWEIKQYIGMVSSALHLQYRVNCSALDVILSGFYDSIGLYSKPSKKELNIAKEWLTILHMEQYEKTSFKQLEYGQQRLLLIARAIVKQPTLLILDEPYQGLDYLGRVLVKNTLELVAKENLSQLLYVSHYQEDGLESIQNYLEFRFDEQTQCYKGSTE
;
A
#
# COMPACT_ATOMS: atom_id res chain seq x y z
N MET A 1 -18.06 23.56 -10.34
CA MET A 1 -17.15 24.43 -11.05
C MET A 1 -16.70 23.74 -12.32
N PRO A 2 -16.71 24.38 -13.52
CA PRO A 2 -16.30 23.74 -14.75
C PRO A 2 -14.78 23.69 -14.86
N ILE A 3 -14.27 22.53 -15.29
CA ILE A 3 -12.86 22.31 -15.63
C ILE A 3 -12.82 21.82 -17.06
N GLN A 4 -11.93 22.39 -17.88
CA GLN A 4 -11.79 22.01 -19.29
C GLN A 4 -10.32 21.72 -19.61
N PHE A 5 -10.08 20.52 -20.10
CA PHE A 5 -8.81 20.08 -20.65
C PHE A 5 -8.91 20.07 -22.17
N HIS A 6 -7.92 20.62 -22.86
CA HIS A 6 -7.89 20.65 -24.31
C HIS A 6 -6.49 20.34 -24.84
N GLN A 7 -6.34 19.22 -25.53
CA GLN A 7 -5.08 18.69 -26.10
C GLN A 7 -3.90 18.78 -25.12
N LEU A 8 -4.17 18.49 -23.84
CA LEU A 8 -3.22 18.66 -22.76
C LEU A 8 -2.28 17.48 -22.68
N THR A 9 -0.99 17.77 -22.53
CA THR A 9 0.03 16.80 -22.15
C THR A 9 0.86 17.38 -20.99
N ALA A 10 1.05 16.61 -19.95
CA ALA A 10 1.93 16.91 -18.83
C ALA A 10 2.86 15.75 -18.57
N LYS A 11 4.04 16.03 -18.02
CA LYS A 11 5.02 15.01 -17.61
C LYS A 11 5.56 15.30 -16.24
N GLU A 12 5.75 14.22 -15.50
CA GLU A 12 6.41 14.24 -14.22
C GLU A 12 7.23 12.96 -14.06
N ASN A 13 8.53 13.09 -13.77
CA ASN A 13 9.45 11.96 -13.65
C ASN A 13 9.35 10.96 -14.82
N THR A 14 8.79 9.79 -14.57
CA THR A 14 8.60 8.72 -15.58
C THR A 14 7.19 8.70 -16.17
N SER A 15 6.27 9.49 -15.60
CA SER A 15 4.84 9.47 -15.93
C SER A 15 4.49 10.53 -16.96
N THR A 16 3.54 10.21 -17.82
CA THR A 16 2.97 11.14 -18.82
C THR A 16 1.46 11.10 -18.71
N LEU A 17 0.85 12.26 -18.56
CA LEU A 17 -0.60 12.45 -18.62
C LEU A 17 -0.97 13.09 -19.95
N SER A 18 -1.92 12.48 -20.68
CA SER A 18 -2.43 13.00 -21.96
C SER A 18 -3.95 13.01 -21.98
N ILE A 19 -4.53 14.18 -22.23
CA ILE A 19 -5.97 14.40 -22.27
C ILE A 19 -6.30 15.16 -23.55
N ASP A 20 -6.95 14.50 -24.50
CA ASP A 20 -7.33 15.13 -25.77
C ASP A 20 -8.41 16.19 -25.50
N ASP A 21 -9.57 15.81 -24.97
CA ASP A 21 -10.64 16.71 -24.55
C ASP A 21 -11.37 16.10 -23.35
N TRP A 22 -11.51 16.85 -22.27
CA TRP A 22 -12.32 16.46 -21.13
C TRP A 22 -12.94 17.68 -20.48
N GLN A 23 -14.24 17.62 -20.28
CA GLN A 23 -15.03 18.67 -19.63
C GLN A 23 -15.71 18.12 -18.40
N ILE A 24 -15.54 18.78 -17.28
CA ILE A 24 -16.17 18.49 -16.01
C ILE A 24 -17.05 19.68 -15.67
N GLU A 25 -18.37 19.45 -15.57
CA GLU A 25 -19.33 20.51 -15.26
C GLU A 25 -19.29 20.89 -13.77
N ALA A 26 -19.76 22.10 -13.47
CA ALA A 26 -19.84 22.60 -12.10
C ALA A 26 -20.69 21.67 -11.21
N GLY A 27 -20.18 21.32 -10.04
CA GLY A 27 -20.84 20.43 -9.08
C GLY A 27 -20.87 18.96 -9.47
N GLN A 28 -20.30 18.60 -10.61
CA GLN A 28 -20.25 17.23 -11.09
C GLN A 28 -19.03 16.51 -10.53
N SER A 29 -19.23 15.52 -9.67
CA SER A 29 -18.15 14.66 -9.17
C SER A 29 -17.91 13.50 -10.12
N TRP A 30 -16.63 13.10 -10.24
CA TRP A 30 -16.19 12.04 -11.15
C TRP A 30 -15.38 10.97 -10.44
N GLY A 31 -15.60 9.74 -10.86
CA GLY A 31 -14.68 8.64 -10.62
C GLY A 31 -13.59 8.63 -11.70
N ILE A 32 -12.36 8.43 -11.29
CA ILE A 32 -11.22 8.34 -12.20
C ILE A 32 -10.59 6.97 -12.00
N PHE A 33 -10.58 6.19 -13.05
CA PHE A 33 -9.96 4.89 -13.06
C PHE A 33 -8.75 4.89 -13.97
N SER A 34 -7.62 4.42 -13.45
CA SER A 34 -6.42 4.19 -14.26
C SER A 34 -6.14 2.70 -14.34
N SER A 35 -5.93 2.21 -15.57
CA SER A 35 -5.49 0.83 -15.78
C SER A 35 -4.03 0.64 -15.36
N GLU A 36 -3.20 1.64 -15.60
CA GLU A 36 -1.76 1.66 -15.35
C GLU A 36 -1.34 3.05 -14.87
N GLY A 37 -0.40 3.09 -13.92
CA GLY A 37 0.23 4.32 -13.43
C GLY A 37 -0.58 5.09 -12.39
N ASP A 38 0.09 6.01 -11.71
CA ASP A 38 -0.46 6.89 -10.69
C ASP A 38 -0.99 8.20 -11.31
N ILE A 39 -2.18 8.13 -11.91
CA ILE A 39 -2.83 9.30 -12.52
C ILE A 39 -3.35 10.27 -11.46
N GLY A 40 -3.70 9.75 -10.27
CA GLY A 40 -4.31 10.56 -9.21
C GLY A 40 -3.40 11.67 -8.72
N SER A 41 -2.17 11.33 -8.32
CA SER A 41 -1.18 12.32 -7.89
C SER A 41 -0.90 13.33 -8.99
N MET A 42 -0.59 12.87 -10.19
CA MET A 42 -0.21 13.74 -11.30
C MET A 42 -1.34 14.69 -11.75
N LEU A 43 -2.58 14.20 -11.77
CA LEU A 43 -3.75 15.03 -12.04
C LEU A 43 -3.98 16.06 -10.94
N GLY A 44 -3.75 15.69 -9.68
CA GLY A 44 -3.82 16.59 -8.54
C GLY A 44 -2.79 17.70 -8.60
N ASP A 45 -1.54 17.37 -8.85
CA ASP A 45 -0.44 18.33 -8.97
C ASP A 45 -0.64 19.29 -10.16
N LEU A 46 -1.23 18.78 -11.27
CA LEU A 46 -1.62 19.61 -12.39
C LEU A 46 -2.75 20.59 -12.05
N LEU A 47 -3.80 20.10 -11.36
CA LEU A 47 -4.96 20.93 -10.97
C LEU A 47 -4.59 21.94 -9.88
N CYS A 48 -3.72 21.60 -8.95
CA CYS A 48 -3.18 22.50 -7.92
C CYS A 48 -2.12 23.48 -8.50
N GLY A 49 -1.67 23.28 -9.75
CA GLY A 49 -0.69 24.14 -10.41
C GLY A 49 0.76 23.89 -9.99
N GLU A 50 1.04 22.77 -9.34
CA GLU A 50 2.39 22.34 -8.93
C GLU A 50 3.20 21.90 -10.15
N ILE A 51 2.57 21.25 -11.12
CA ILE A 51 3.13 20.93 -12.42
C ILE A 51 2.45 21.75 -13.53
N LYS A 52 3.20 22.09 -14.58
CA LYS A 52 2.67 22.81 -15.73
C LYS A 52 2.52 21.86 -16.92
N PRO A 53 1.45 22.03 -17.73
CA PRO A 53 1.35 21.27 -18.98
C PRO A 53 2.52 21.60 -19.92
N GLU A 54 3.07 20.57 -20.57
CA GLU A 54 4.04 20.73 -21.67
C GLU A 54 3.36 21.28 -22.93
N SER A 55 2.12 20.88 -23.17
CA SER A 55 1.30 21.34 -24.30
C SER A 55 -0.18 21.36 -23.95
N GLY A 56 -0.97 22.03 -24.77
CA GLY A 56 -2.42 22.14 -24.61
C GLY A 56 -2.84 23.23 -23.62
N LYS A 57 -4.08 23.15 -23.16
CA LYS A 57 -4.66 24.14 -22.26
C LYS A 57 -5.47 23.47 -21.17
N LEU A 58 -5.33 23.98 -19.96
CA LEU A 58 -6.17 23.71 -18.81
C LEU A 58 -6.89 25.02 -18.45
N ASN A 59 -8.21 25.02 -18.56
CA ASN A 59 -9.04 26.15 -18.15
C ASN A 59 -9.73 25.77 -16.85
N ILE A 60 -9.38 26.45 -15.77
CA ILE A 60 -9.99 26.34 -14.45
C ILE A 60 -10.40 27.77 -14.06
N GLU A 61 -11.66 27.96 -13.67
CA GLU A 61 -12.08 29.21 -13.04
C GLU A 61 -11.37 29.38 -11.69
N ASP A 62 -11.24 30.61 -11.23
CA ASP A 62 -10.60 30.93 -9.94
C ASP A 62 -11.30 30.20 -8.81
N CYS A 63 -10.64 29.15 -8.30
CA CYS A 63 -11.17 28.25 -7.28
C CYS A 63 -10.08 27.64 -6.43
N HIS A 64 -10.46 27.25 -5.25
CA HIS A 64 -9.58 26.58 -4.33
C HIS A 64 -9.67 25.05 -4.49
N ILE A 65 -8.56 24.45 -4.91
CA ILE A 65 -8.46 22.99 -5.10
C ILE A 65 -7.54 22.42 -4.02
N ALA A 66 -7.97 21.35 -3.40
CA ALA A 66 -7.15 20.57 -2.48
C ALA A 66 -7.00 19.14 -2.98
N GLN A 67 -5.86 18.54 -2.68
CA GLN A 67 -5.62 17.13 -3.00
C GLN A 67 -5.25 16.32 -1.76
N VAL A 68 -5.61 15.03 -1.81
CA VAL A 68 -5.19 14.03 -0.84
C VAL A 68 -4.62 12.86 -1.62
N SER A 69 -3.29 12.72 -1.59
CA SER A 69 -2.56 11.69 -2.31
C SER A 69 -1.48 11.06 -1.45
N LEU A 70 -0.90 9.95 -1.92
CA LEU A 70 0.27 9.33 -1.27
C LEU A 70 1.50 10.23 -1.36
N SER A 71 1.67 10.95 -2.49
CA SER A 71 2.77 11.89 -2.67
C SER A 71 2.72 13.03 -1.65
N GLU A 72 1.54 13.63 -1.44
CA GLU A 72 1.34 14.66 -0.43
C GLU A 72 1.58 14.14 1.01
N GLN A 73 1.14 12.93 1.29
CA GLN A 73 1.42 12.28 2.57
C GLN A 73 2.93 12.10 2.81
N GLN A 74 3.65 11.65 1.80
CA GLN A 74 5.11 11.49 1.88
C GLN A 74 5.81 12.83 2.06
N ARG A 75 5.39 13.85 1.32
CA ARG A 75 5.93 15.22 1.43
C ARG A 75 5.72 15.80 2.84
N LEU A 76 4.54 15.63 3.41
CA LEU A 76 4.29 16.06 4.79
C LEU A 76 5.16 15.30 5.79
N LEU A 77 5.32 13.99 5.60
CA LEU A 77 6.17 13.17 6.46
C LEU A 77 7.65 13.60 6.39
N GLU A 78 8.14 13.93 5.20
CA GLU A 78 9.51 14.45 5.03
C GLU A 78 9.69 15.79 5.75
N LEU A 79 8.72 16.71 5.63
CA LEU A 79 8.74 17.98 6.35
C LEU A 79 8.71 17.80 7.88
N GLU A 80 7.94 16.83 8.39
CA GLU A 80 7.90 16.51 9.81
C GLU A 80 9.21 15.86 10.30
N ILE A 81 9.91 15.11 9.44
CA ILE A 81 11.23 14.56 9.73
C ILE A 81 12.32 15.66 9.72
N GLU A 82 12.23 16.63 8.80
CA GLU A 82 13.16 17.76 8.74
C GLU A 82 13.04 18.70 9.95
N LYS A 83 11.86 18.78 10.58
CA LYS A 83 11.62 19.53 11.82
C LYS A 83 12.22 18.85 13.06
N ASP A 84 12.68 17.60 12.94
CA ASP A 84 13.17 16.80 14.07
C ASP A 84 14.49 17.35 14.62
N ASP A 85 14.40 18.02 15.76
CA ASP A 85 15.54 18.56 16.50
C ASP A 85 16.04 17.59 17.60
N THR A 86 15.56 16.35 17.64
CA THR A 86 15.75 15.46 18.80
C THR A 86 17.08 14.72 18.84
N ASP A 87 17.91 14.81 17.80
CA ASP A 87 19.28 14.25 17.81
C ASP A 87 20.12 14.70 19.04
N PHE A 88 19.70 15.78 19.70
CA PHE A 88 20.34 16.33 20.91
C PHE A 88 19.65 15.94 22.24
N LEU A 89 18.46 15.35 22.25
CA LEU A 89 17.62 15.28 23.45
C LEU A 89 17.25 13.88 23.94
N ASP A 90 17.72 12.81 23.30
CA ASP A 90 17.39 11.40 23.65
C ASP A 90 15.86 11.14 23.78
N ARG A 91 15.05 11.85 23.00
CA ARG A 91 13.60 11.71 22.91
C ARG A 91 13.20 11.25 21.50
N ILE A 92 12.17 10.41 21.44
CA ILE A 92 11.55 10.03 20.16
C ILE A 92 10.61 11.19 19.76
N ASP A 93 10.94 11.90 18.69
CA ASP A 93 10.02 12.88 18.11
C ASP A 93 8.90 12.16 17.37
N GLN A 94 7.66 12.43 17.78
CA GLN A 94 6.46 11.87 17.18
C GLN A 94 5.89 12.75 16.05
N GLY A 95 6.52 13.90 15.79
CA GLY A 95 6.03 14.94 14.87
C GLY A 95 4.90 15.77 15.48
N SER A 96 4.39 16.72 14.69
CA SER A 96 3.27 17.59 15.07
C SER A 96 2.02 16.77 15.38
N SER A 97 1.22 17.21 16.37
CA SER A 97 -0.03 16.53 16.71
C SER A 97 -1.07 16.65 15.60
N VAL A 98 -2.03 15.72 15.56
CA VAL A 98 -3.16 15.76 14.60
C VAL A 98 -3.89 17.10 14.68
N TYR A 99 -4.18 17.56 15.90
CA TYR A 99 -4.80 18.88 16.11
C TYR A 99 -3.97 20.00 15.49
N GLN A 100 -2.67 20.06 15.78
CA GLN A 100 -1.77 21.08 15.26
C GLN A 100 -1.74 21.12 13.73
N LEU A 101 -1.65 19.96 13.09
CA LEU A 101 -1.59 19.85 11.63
C LEU A 101 -2.85 20.35 10.93
N ILE A 102 -4.03 20.18 11.54
CA ILE A 102 -5.29 20.66 10.99
C ILE A 102 -5.45 22.15 11.29
N PHE A 103 -5.17 22.56 12.55
CA PHE A 103 -5.31 23.94 13.00
C PHE A 103 -4.37 24.92 12.28
N GLU A 104 -3.13 24.50 11.98
CA GLU A 104 -2.17 25.32 11.20
C GLU A 104 -2.73 25.79 9.87
N VAL A 105 -3.63 25.01 9.26
CA VAL A 105 -4.22 25.29 7.94
C VAL A 105 -5.40 26.25 8.04
N CYS A 106 -6.38 25.99 8.92
CA CYS A 106 -7.62 26.77 8.98
C CYS A 106 -7.58 27.91 10.01
N GLN A 107 -6.72 27.82 11.04
CA GLN A 107 -6.61 28.77 12.17
C GLN A 107 -7.97 29.04 12.86
N ASP A 108 -8.85 28.04 12.88
CA ASP A 108 -10.21 28.08 13.43
C ASP A 108 -10.40 26.87 14.36
N GLU A 109 -10.39 27.08 15.67
CA GLU A 109 -10.50 26.01 16.69
C GLU A 109 -11.81 25.23 16.55
N ALA A 110 -12.94 25.90 16.33
CA ALA A 110 -14.24 25.24 16.24
C ALA A 110 -14.34 24.39 15.00
N PHE A 111 -13.81 24.87 13.88
CA PHE A 111 -13.80 24.10 12.63
C PHE A 111 -12.82 22.93 12.69
N THR A 112 -11.63 23.09 13.30
CA THR A 112 -10.69 22.01 13.56
C THR A 112 -11.34 20.89 14.36
N GLN A 113 -12.06 21.23 15.44
CA GLN A 113 -12.73 20.24 16.28
C GLN A 113 -13.84 19.50 15.51
N THR A 114 -14.61 20.21 14.69
CA THR A 114 -15.62 19.59 13.82
C THR A 114 -15.00 18.56 12.87
N LEU A 115 -13.89 18.90 12.20
CA LEU A 115 -13.20 17.98 11.30
C LEU A 115 -12.63 16.75 12.02
N ILE A 116 -12.12 16.93 13.24
CA ILE A 116 -11.61 15.83 14.09
C ILE A 116 -12.75 14.88 14.46
N GLU A 117 -13.92 15.39 14.82
CA GLU A 117 -15.10 14.60 15.16
C GLU A 117 -15.67 13.88 13.93
N ASP A 118 -15.89 14.58 12.82
CA ASP A 118 -16.47 14.06 11.58
C ASP A 118 -15.63 12.93 10.95
N LEU A 119 -14.31 12.99 11.12
CA LEU A 119 -13.37 12.01 10.56
C LEU A 119 -12.91 10.97 11.59
N ASP A 120 -13.55 10.90 12.75
CA ASP A 120 -13.25 9.95 13.83
C ASP A 120 -11.76 9.96 14.22
N LEU A 121 -11.23 11.17 14.48
CA LEU A 121 -9.85 11.42 14.85
C LEU A 121 -9.68 11.80 16.32
N LEU A 122 -10.76 11.89 17.10
CA LEU A 122 -10.74 12.42 18.48
C LEU A 122 -9.74 11.67 19.37
N TYR A 123 -9.65 10.33 19.23
CA TYR A 123 -8.71 9.51 20.01
C TYR A 123 -7.23 9.70 19.62
N LEU A 124 -6.96 10.42 18.51
CA LEU A 124 -5.63 10.70 17.97
C LEU A 124 -5.26 12.17 18.06
N GLU A 125 -6.10 13.03 18.61
CA GLU A 125 -5.96 14.48 18.60
C GLU A 125 -4.56 14.94 19.03
N GLU A 126 -4.04 14.35 20.11
CA GLU A 126 -2.71 14.61 20.67
C GLU A 126 -1.60 13.71 20.10
N SER A 127 -1.95 12.75 19.25
CA SER A 127 -0.96 11.82 18.67
C SER A 127 -0.13 12.52 17.60
N GLY A 128 1.18 12.26 17.59
CA GLY A 128 2.07 12.80 16.56
C GLY A 128 1.88 12.11 15.21
N PHE A 129 2.05 12.85 14.14
CA PHE A 129 1.86 12.37 12.76
C PHE A 129 2.71 11.16 12.39
N ARG A 130 3.93 11.08 12.91
CA ARG A 130 4.92 10.04 12.58
C ARG A 130 4.60 8.67 13.18
N VAL A 131 3.69 8.59 14.15
CA VAL A 131 3.30 7.33 14.81
C VAL A 131 1.95 6.82 14.35
N LEU A 132 1.27 7.52 13.44
CA LEU A 132 -0.02 7.14 12.91
C LEU A 132 0.08 5.94 11.96
N SER A 133 -0.93 5.09 11.98
CA SER A 133 -1.12 4.06 10.95
C SER A 133 -1.48 4.68 9.60
N THR A 134 -1.32 3.92 8.51
CA THR A 134 -1.63 4.40 7.15
C THR A 134 -3.06 4.93 7.03
N GLY A 135 -4.04 4.24 7.63
CA GLY A 135 -5.44 4.66 7.58
C GLY A 135 -5.71 5.93 8.40
N GLU A 136 -5.08 6.06 9.57
CA GLU A 136 -5.17 7.26 10.41
C GLU A 136 -4.54 8.46 9.69
N THR A 137 -3.36 8.27 9.10
CA THR A 137 -2.69 9.31 8.30
C THR A 137 -3.58 9.79 7.16
N ARG A 138 -4.26 8.89 6.45
CA ARG A 138 -5.19 9.26 5.37
C ARG A 138 -6.33 10.14 5.85
N ARG A 139 -6.95 9.82 6.99
CA ARG A 139 -8.02 10.63 7.58
C ARG A 139 -7.51 12.00 8.01
N VAL A 140 -6.31 12.08 8.58
CA VAL A 140 -5.66 13.35 8.92
C VAL A 140 -5.37 14.19 7.68
N MET A 141 -4.86 13.59 6.61
CA MET A 141 -4.64 14.30 5.34
C MET A 141 -5.93 14.84 4.75
N LEU A 142 -7.03 14.06 4.82
CA LEU A 142 -8.36 14.52 4.40
C LEU A 142 -8.86 15.69 5.27
N ALA A 143 -8.75 15.59 6.59
CA ALA A 143 -9.11 16.69 7.50
C ALA A 143 -8.33 17.96 7.16
N ARG A 144 -7.03 17.84 6.94
CA ARG A 144 -6.15 18.96 6.57
C ARG A 144 -6.54 19.59 5.23
N ALA A 145 -6.85 18.76 4.21
CA ALA A 145 -7.33 19.24 2.91
C ALA A 145 -8.66 19.99 3.05
N LEU A 146 -9.61 19.45 3.80
CA LEU A 146 -10.91 20.09 4.06
C LEU A 146 -10.81 21.36 4.92
N ALA A 147 -9.80 21.45 5.78
CA ALA A 147 -9.52 22.64 6.58
C ALA A 147 -9.24 23.86 5.70
N THR A 148 -8.80 23.69 4.47
CA THR A 148 -8.61 24.76 3.50
C THR A 148 -9.93 25.29 2.89
N LYS A 149 -11.08 24.67 3.18
CA LYS A 149 -12.40 24.97 2.62
C LYS A 149 -12.40 24.98 1.07
N PRO A 150 -12.01 23.86 0.44
CA PRO A 150 -11.86 23.80 -1.02
C PRO A 150 -13.21 23.77 -1.75
N ASP A 151 -13.23 24.29 -2.97
CA ASP A 151 -14.34 24.17 -3.91
C ASP A 151 -14.34 22.78 -4.60
N LEU A 152 -13.13 22.23 -4.81
CA LEU A 152 -12.89 20.93 -5.40
C LEU A 152 -11.85 20.15 -4.57
N VAL A 153 -12.13 18.88 -4.31
CA VAL A 153 -11.15 17.96 -3.70
C VAL A 153 -10.85 16.82 -4.66
N LEU A 154 -9.55 16.61 -4.91
CA LEU A 154 -9.08 15.38 -5.55
C LEU A 154 -8.65 14.39 -4.45
N LEU A 155 -9.27 13.22 -4.45
CA LEU A 155 -9.01 12.13 -3.52
C LEU A 155 -8.36 10.98 -4.27
N ASP A 156 -7.08 10.76 -4.04
CA ASP A 156 -6.37 9.67 -4.68
C ASP A 156 -6.44 8.39 -3.83
N ASN A 157 -7.20 7.41 -4.33
CA ASN A 157 -7.42 6.12 -3.67
C ASN A 157 -7.77 6.25 -2.16
N PRO A 158 -8.81 7.01 -1.77
CA PRO A 158 -9.06 7.42 -0.38
C PRO A 158 -9.32 6.26 0.58
N PHE A 159 -9.75 5.10 0.08
CA PHE A 159 -10.09 3.94 0.90
C PHE A 159 -8.91 3.01 1.19
N THR A 160 -7.74 3.28 0.63
CA THR A 160 -6.56 2.44 0.81
C THR A 160 -6.05 2.48 2.25
N GLY A 161 -5.77 1.31 2.84
CA GLY A 161 -5.26 1.16 4.21
C GLY A 161 -6.32 1.30 5.31
N LEU A 162 -7.60 1.46 4.97
CA LEU A 162 -8.70 1.49 5.93
C LEU A 162 -9.27 0.09 6.15
N ASP A 163 -9.58 -0.24 7.39
CA ASP A 163 -10.37 -1.43 7.71
C ASP A 163 -11.85 -1.24 7.31
N ILE A 164 -12.63 -2.31 7.39
CA ILE A 164 -14.03 -2.34 6.90
C ILE A 164 -14.89 -1.26 7.58
N ALA A 165 -14.73 -1.05 8.89
CA ALA A 165 -15.55 -0.10 9.65
C ALA A 165 -15.22 1.36 9.27
N HIS A 166 -13.93 1.71 9.24
CA HIS A 166 -13.47 3.05 8.87
C HIS A 166 -13.75 3.37 7.40
N ARG A 167 -13.70 2.34 6.52
CA ARG A 167 -14.06 2.49 5.11
C ARG A 167 -15.53 2.83 4.94
N ALA A 168 -16.44 2.13 5.63
CA ALA A 168 -17.87 2.42 5.59
C ALA A 168 -18.20 3.82 6.13
N SER A 169 -17.55 4.22 7.24
CA SER A 169 -17.68 5.56 7.80
C SER A 169 -17.22 6.65 6.82
N LEU A 170 -16.04 6.48 6.22
CA LEU A 170 -15.51 7.43 5.24
C LEU A 170 -16.41 7.51 3.98
N ALA A 171 -16.93 6.38 3.48
CA ALA A 171 -17.82 6.38 2.33
C ALA A 171 -19.11 7.20 2.60
N THR A 172 -19.69 7.05 3.79
CA THR A 172 -20.85 7.82 4.23
C THR A 172 -20.53 9.31 4.36
N TYR A 173 -19.38 9.64 4.93
CA TYR A 173 -18.93 11.02 5.06
C TYR A 173 -18.72 11.67 3.68
N LEU A 174 -18.03 11.01 2.76
CA LEU A 174 -17.80 11.52 1.40
C LEU A 174 -19.10 11.69 0.62
N GLN A 175 -20.08 10.80 0.82
CA GLN A 175 -21.41 10.95 0.22
C GLN A 175 -22.11 12.22 0.72
N THR A 176 -22.02 12.53 2.00
CA THR A 176 -22.58 13.76 2.57
C THR A 176 -21.83 14.99 2.04
N LEU A 177 -20.51 14.95 2.05
CA LEU A 177 -19.66 16.03 1.59
C LEU A 177 -19.84 16.34 0.09
N SER A 178 -20.16 15.32 -0.74
CA SER A 178 -20.37 15.49 -2.20
C SER A 178 -21.54 16.41 -2.56
N GLN A 179 -22.44 16.70 -1.60
CA GLN A 179 -23.53 17.64 -1.79
C GLN A 179 -23.08 19.11 -1.77
N SER A 180 -21.91 19.39 -1.18
CA SER A 180 -21.40 20.76 -1.01
C SER A 180 -20.04 20.99 -1.65
N VAL A 181 -19.23 19.94 -1.83
CA VAL A 181 -17.88 20.00 -2.42
C VAL A 181 -17.81 19.09 -3.63
N GLN A 182 -17.33 19.63 -4.74
CA GLN A 182 -17.09 18.84 -5.96
C GLN A 182 -15.89 17.90 -5.74
N MET A 183 -15.99 16.64 -6.21
CA MET A 183 -14.94 15.65 -5.97
C MET A 183 -14.47 14.98 -7.24
N LEU A 184 -13.16 14.76 -7.34
CA LEU A 184 -12.54 13.84 -8.27
C LEU A 184 -11.93 12.71 -7.43
N ILE A 185 -12.42 11.48 -7.59
CA ILE A 185 -12.01 10.34 -6.77
C ILE A 185 -11.34 9.31 -7.67
N THR A 186 -10.05 9.05 -7.46
CA THR A 186 -9.39 7.95 -8.15
C THR A 186 -9.63 6.64 -7.39
N PHE A 187 -9.66 5.56 -8.11
CA PHE A 187 -9.78 4.22 -7.55
C PHE A 187 -9.04 3.19 -8.40
N SER A 188 -8.41 2.26 -7.73
CA SER A 188 -7.72 1.12 -8.32
C SER A 188 -8.48 -0.20 -8.12
N ARG A 189 -9.72 -0.12 -7.65
CA ARG A 189 -10.65 -1.24 -7.43
C ARG A 189 -12.06 -0.83 -7.82
N GLU A 190 -12.78 -1.75 -8.46
CA GLU A 190 -14.18 -1.51 -8.82
C GLU A 190 -15.05 -1.30 -7.57
N SER A 191 -14.76 -2.02 -6.48
CA SER A 191 -15.47 -1.91 -5.20
C SER A 191 -15.22 -0.61 -4.43
N ASP A 192 -14.18 0.13 -4.79
CA ASP A 192 -13.86 1.42 -4.16
C ASP A 192 -14.64 2.57 -4.80
N MET A 193 -15.31 2.31 -5.92
CA MET A 193 -16.11 3.32 -6.61
C MET A 193 -17.39 3.62 -5.82
N PRO A 194 -17.57 4.84 -5.31
CA PRO A 194 -18.76 5.19 -4.55
C PRO A 194 -20.04 5.06 -5.40
N ASP A 195 -21.14 4.65 -4.76
CA ASP A 195 -22.41 4.44 -5.48
C ASP A 195 -23.02 5.72 -6.05
N TRP A 196 -22.74 6.86 -5.43
CA TRP A 196 -23.22 8.17 -5.84
C TRP A 196 -22.41 8.80 -6.99
N ILE A 197 -21.28 8.22 -7.40
CA ILE A 197 -20.56 8.63 -8.60
C ILE A 197 -21.31 8.14 -9.83
N GLU A 198 -21.65 9.06 -10.73
CA GLU A 198 -22.39 8.77 -11.97
C GLU A 198 -21.49 8.75 -13.21
N ARG A 199 -20.39 9.49 -13.19
CA ARG A 199 -19.46 9.67 -14.31
C ARG A 199 -18.08 9.09 -14.01
N ILE A 200 -17.51 8.42 -14.99
CA ILE A 200 -16.18 7.81 -14.89
C ILE A 200 -15.31 8.28 -16.05
N ALA A 201 -14.09 8.67 -15.74
CA ALA A 201 -13.00 8.88 -16.68
C ALA A 201 -12.05 7.68 -16.63
N LEU A 202 -11.86 7.00 -17.74
CA LEU A 202 -10.97 5.87 -17.87
C LEU A 202 -9.66 6.33 -18.50
N PHE A 203 -8.56 6.13 -17.78
CA PHE A 203 -7.21 6.33 -18.27
C PHE A 203 -6.53 4.99 -18.56
N ASN A 204 -5.82 4.93 -19.68
CA ASN A 204 -5.03 3.79 -20.09
C ASN A 204 -3.62 4.24 -20.46
N ALA A 205 -2.60 3.70 -19.80
CA ALA A 205 -1.19 4.10 -19.98
C ALA A 205 -0.97 5.63 -19.96
N GLY A 206 -1.59 6.32 -19.00
CA GLY A 206 -1.49 7.77 -18.83
C GLY A 206 -2.33 8.62 -19.80
N LYS A 207 -3.04 8.01 -20.74
CA LYS A 207 -3.92 8.72 -21.68
C LYS A 207 -5.39 8.55 -21.28
N LEU A 208 -6.17 9.64 -21.33
CA LEU A 208 -7.63 9.55 -21.25
C LEU A 208 -8.16 8.77 -22.46
N ASP A 209 -8.64 7.56 -22.21
CA ASP A 209 -9.19 6.66 -23.23
C ASP A 209 -10.65 7.02 -23.53
N SER A 210 -11.47 7.12 -22.47
CA SER A 210 -12.89 7.39 -22.60
C SER A 210 -13.50 7.98 -21.34
N THR A 211 -14.63 8.65 -21.51
CA THR A 211 -15.50 9.08 -20.41
C THR A 211 -16.87 8.41 -20.58
N MET A 212 -17.45 7.93 -19.50
CA MET A 212 -18.69 7.16 -19.56
C MET A 212 -19.55 7.33 -18.31
N ASP A 213 -20.81 6.90 -18.42
CA ASP A 213 -21.67 6.73 -17.26
C ASP A 213 -21.31 5.44 -16.51
N LYS A 214 -21.45 5.43 -15.19
CA LYS A 214 -21.17 4.25 -14.34
C LYS A 214 -21.82 2.96 -14.84
N GLN A 215 -23.03 3.05 -15.41
CA GLN A 215 -23.75 1.88 -15.94
C GLN A 215 -23.03 1.18 -17.11
N SER A 216 -22.17 1.90 -17.83
CA SER A 216 -21.42 1.36 -18.97
C SER A 216 -20.05 0.78 -18.57
N TRP A 217 -19.67 0.90 -17.30
CA TRP A 217 -18.36 0.51 -16.78
C TRP A 217 -18.07 -0.99 -16.91
N ASP A 218 -18.99 -1.85 -16.43
CA ASP A 218 -18.79 -3.31 -16.35
C ASP A 218 -18.60 -3.98 -17.71
N LEU A 219 -19.00 -3.32 -18.80
CA LEU A 219 -18.94 -3.83 -20.17
C LEU A 219 -17.75 -3.29 -20.97
N HIS A 220 -16.87 -2.51 -20.35
CA HIS A 220 -15.81 -1.84 -21.09
C HIS A 220 -14.71 -2.82 -21.56
N PRO A 221 -14.35 -2.84 -22.87
CA PRO A 221 -13.40 -3.82 -23.43
C PRO A 221 -12.00 -3.76 -22.80
N VAL A 222 -11.56 -2.59 -22.35
CA VAL A 222 -10.25 -2.38 -21.71
C VAL A 222 -10.11 -3.23 -20.45
N ILE A 223 -11.17 -3.39 -19.66
CA ILE A 223 -11.14 -4.20 -18.43
C ILE A 223 -10.88 -5.69 -18.77
N ALA A 224 -11.55 -6.22 -19.81
CA ALA A 224 -11.32 -7.59 -20.25
C ALA A 224 -9.90 -7.78 -20.80
N GLN A 225 -9.37 -6.79 -21.53
CA GLN A 225 -8.00 -6.80 -22.04
C GLN A 225 -6.98 -6.82 -20.91
N ILE A 226 -7.14 -5.99 -19.88
CA ILE A 226 -6.24 -5.94 -18.73
C ILE A 226 -6.21 -7.30 -18.01
N LYS A 227 -7.37 -7.91 -17.77
CA LYS A 227 -7.46 -9.24 -17.13
C LYS A 227 -6.66 -10.28 -17.93
N SER A 228 -6.84 -10.33 -19.25
CA SER A 228 -6.11 -11.26 -20.13
C SER A 228 -4.60 -11.00 -20.16
N GLN A 229 -4.18 -9.73 -20.17
CA GLN A 229 -2.75 -9.37 -20.12
C GLN A 229 -2.12 -9.80 -18.79
N SER A 230 -2.79 -9.55 -17.67
CA SER A 230 -2.33 -9.98 -16.35
C SER A 230 -2.19 -11.49 -16.21
N GLU A 231 -3.13 -12.26 -16.76
CA GLU A 231 -3.06 -13.73 -16.75
C GLU A 231 -1.79 -14.20 -17.47
N LYS A 232 -1.52 -13.65 -18.65
CA LYS A 232 -0.32 -14.01 -19.44
C LYS A 232 0.97 -13.66 -18.67
N GLN A 233 1.07 -12.46 -18.09
CA GLN A 233 2.23 -12.05 -17.32
C GLN A 233 2.42 -12.93 -16.07
N SER A 234 1.34 -13.32 -15.40
CA SER A 234 1.40 -14.22 -14.25
C SER A 234 1.98 -15.58 -14.63
N GLU A 235 1.60 -16.15 -15.78
CA GLU A 235 2.16 -17.39 -16.26
C GLU A 235 3.64 -17.27 -16.64
N GLU A 236 4.08 -16.14 -17.18
CA GLU A 236 5.50 -15.86 -17.45
C GLU A 236 6.30 -15.80 -16.13
N MET A 237 5.77 -15.13 -15.08
CA MET A 237 6.36 -15.13 -13.73
C MET A 237 6.47 -16.55 -13.17
N MET A 238 5.42 -17.34 -13.29
CA MET A 238 5.42 -18.73 -12.82
C MET A 238 6.45 -19.57 -13.55
N THR A 239 6.62 -19.38 -14.85
CA THR A 239 7.64 -20.08 -15.65
C THR A 239 9.04 -19.76 -15.14
N LEU A 240 9.32 -18.48 -14.83
CA LEU A 240 10.58 -18.04 -14.25
C LEU A 240 10.80 -18.65 -12.86
N ILE A 241 9.79 -18.63 -11.99
CA ILE A 241 9.88 -19.21 -10.65
C ILE A 241 10.17 -20.72 -10.73
N ARG A 242 9.46 -21.47 -11.57
CA ARG A 242 9.67 -22.93 -11.76
C ARG A 242 11.07 -23.23 -12.28
N GLN A 243 11.59 -22.43 -13.23
CA GLN A 243 12.92 -22.66 -13.84
C GLN A 243 14.05 -22.61 -12.83
N TYR A 244 13.94 -21.81 -11.77
CA TYR A 244 14.98 -21.62 -10.77
C TYR A 244 14.63 -22.20 -9.40
N GLN A 245 13.58 -23.02 -9.31
CA GLN A 245 13.09 -23.59 -8.05
C GLN A 245 14.20 -24.35 -7.28
N HIS A 246 14.28 -24.09 -5.98
CA HIS A 246 15.13 -24.81 -5.05
C HIS A 246 14.27 -25.70 -4.14
N SER A 247 14.70 -26.93 -3.90
CA SER A 247 14.06 -27.80 -2.92
C SER A 247 14.69 -27.58 -1.54
N THR A 248 14.10 -26.74 -0.70
CA THR A 248 14.40 -26.72 0.72
C THR A 248 13.40 -27.60 1.44
N HIS A 249 13.89 -28.49 2.31
CA HIS A 249 13.04 -29.38 3.07
C HIS A 249 13.11 -29.04 4.55
N PHE A 250 11.95 -28.75 5.14
CA PHE A 250 11.80 -28.55 6.58
C PHE A 250 10.75 -29.51 7.10
N ASP A 251 10.97 -29.97 8.34
CA ASP A 251 9.98 -30.73 9.09
C ASP A 251 8.89 -29.83 9.64
N ASN A 252 7.71 -30.39 9.88
CA ASN A 252 6.62 -29.68 10.54
C ASN A 252 6.93 -29.45 12.04
N PRO A 253 6.51 -28.32 12.59
CA PRO A 253 5.86 -27.18 11.94
C PRO A 253 6.85 -26.25 11.23
N ILE A 254 6.39 -25.51 10.20
CA ILE A 254 7.15 -24.42 9.60
C ILE A 254 7.28 -23.27 10.60
N PHE A 255 6.21 -22.99 11.34
CA PHE A 255 6.17 -21.98 12.39
C PHE A 255 5.29 -22.42 13.54
N GLU A 256 5.71 -22.18 14.77
CA GLU A 256 4.90 -22.41 15.99
C GLU A 256 5.19 -21.29 17.01
N LEU A 257 4.12 -20.72 17.53
CA LEU A 257 4.12 -19.74 18.62
C LEU A 257 3.30 -20.31 19.78
N LYS A 258 3.88 -20.38 20.97
CA LYS A 258 3.22 -20.86 22.19
C LYS A 258 3.06 -19.72 23.19
N ASN A 259 1.82 -19.53 23.65
CA ASN A 259 1.46 -18.49 24.63
C ASN A 259 2.01 -17.11 24.26
N GLY A 260 1.92 -16.76 22.95
CA GLY A 260 2.47 -15.55 22.40
C GLY A 260 1.88 -14.30 23.04
N LYS A 261 2.76 -13.35 23.36
CA LYS A 261 2.40 -12.08 23.99
C LYS A 261 3.19 -10.94 23.36
N VAL A 262 2.50 -9.84 23.09
CA VAL A 262 3.15 -8.57 22.73
C VAL A 262 2.61 -7.47 23.63
N GLU A 263 3.52 -6.79 24.29
CA GLU A 263 3.20 -5.68 25.18
C GLU A 263 4.19 -4.53 24.99
N TYR A 264 3.70 -3.33 25.09
CA TYR A 264 4.46 -2.10 25.22
C TYR A 264 4.24 -1.51 26.61
N THR A 265 5.04 -0.55 27.02
CA THR A 265 5.04 0.02 28.38
C THR A 265 3.63 0.42 28.88
N GLU A 266 2.77 0.87 27.96
CA GLU A 266 1.44 1.41 28.30
C GLU A 266 0.28 0.53 27.82
N LYS A 267 0.53 -0.47 26.95
CA LYS A 267 -0.53 -1.24 26.29
C LYS A 267 -0.10 -2.65 25.95
N THR A 268 -0.88 -3.63 26.38
CA THR A 268 -0.81 -4.99 25.84
C THR A 268 -1.57 -5.07 24.53
N ILE A 269 -0.93 -5.55 23.47
CA ILE A 269 -1.55 -5.68 22.15
C ILE A 269 -2.32 -7.00 22.09
N PHE A 270 -1.67 -8.13 22.31
CA PHE A 270 -2.32 -9.44 22.42
C PHE A 270 -1.61 -10.34 23.41
N THR A 271 -2.33 -11.33 23.94
CA THR A 271 -1.80 -12.36 24.86
C THR A 271 -2.34 -13.74 24.48
N ASP A 272 -1.68 -14.76 25.05
CA ASP A 272 -2.12 -16.17 25.01
C ASP A 272 -2.34 -16.71 23.58
N LEU A 273 -1.65 -16.13 22.60
CA LEU A 273 -1.75 -16.57 21.22
C LEU A 273 -0.99 -17.88 21.03
N ASN A 274 -1.73 -18.94 20.70
CA ASN A 274 -1.17 -20.20 20.26
C ASN A 274 -1.45 -20.38 18.78
N TRP A 275 -0.38 -20.46 17.99
CA TRP A 275 -0.52 -20.55 16.55
C TRP A 275 0.55 -21.46 15.95
N ARG A 276 0.09 -22.35 15.06
CA ARG A 276 0.94 -23.31 14.38
C ARG A 276 0.64 -23.29 12.88
N ILE A 277 1.68 -23.25 12.08
CA ILE A 277 1.63 -23.31 10.62
C ILE A 277 2.39 -24.57 10.18
N ASP A 278 1.69 -25.50 9.58
CA ASP A 278 2.27 -26.70 9.02
C ASP A 278 2.58 -26.52 7.52
N LYS A 279 3.48 -27.33 6.99
CA LYS A 279 3.90 -27.27 5.59
C LYS A 279 2.70 -27.41 4.65
N GLY A 280 2.65 -26.56 3.61
CA GLY A 280 1.59 -26.54 2.61
C GLY A 280 0.33 -25.77 3.05
N GLN A 281 0.28 -25.22 4.26
CA GLN A 281 -0.82 -24.36 4.70
C GLN A 281 -0.56 -22.91 4.33
N HIS A 282 -1.51 -22.31 3.61
CA HIS A 282 -1.54 -20.88 3.36
C HIS A 282 -2.48 -20.23 4.37
N TRP A 283 -2.05 -19.11 4.96
CA TRP A 283 -2.77 -18.46 6.05
C TRP A 283 -3.05 -17.00 5.76
N GLN A 284 -4.25 -16.55 6.12
CA GLN A 284 -4.58 -15.12 6.18
C GLN A 284 -4.76 -14.68 7.64
N VAL A 285 -4.11 -13.56 8.00
CA VAL A 285 -4.29 -12.91 9.30
C VAL A 285 -5.28 -11.77 9.13
N LYS A 286 -6.37 -11.83 9.90
CA LYS A 286 -7.48 -10.86 9.88
C LYS A 286 -7.60 -10.14 11.23
N GLY A 287 -8.15 -8.95 11.22
CA GLY A 287 -8.44 -8.16 12.42
C GLY A 287 -8.41 -6.66 12.16
N PRO A 288 -8.93 -5.86 13.09
CA PRO A 288 -8.95 -4.40 12.95
C PRO A 288 -7.55 -3.79 12.93
N ASN A 289 -7.47 -2.49 12.60
CA ASN A 289 -6.21 -1.77 12.70
C ASN A 289 -5.75 -1.71 14.17
N GLY A 290 -4.44 -1.74 14.38
CA GLY A 290 -3.84 -1.72 15.71
C GLY A 290 -3.93 -3.02 16.51
N CYS A 291 -4.51 -4.12 15.98
CA CYS A 291 -4.57 -5.41 16.69
C CYS A 291 -3.24 -6.19 16.70
N GLY A 292 -2.19 -5.68 16.06
CA GLY A 292 -0.86 -6.27 16.09
C GLY A 292 -0.51 -7.20 14.93
N LYS A 293 -1.21 -7.15 13.80
CA LYS A 293 -0.91 -7.98 12.61
C LYS A 293 0.53 -7.81 12.13
N SER A 294 0.94 -6.59 11.82
CA SER A 294 2.31 -6.30 11.36
C SER A 294 3.36 -6.62 12.44
N THR A 295 3.02 -6.44 13.71
CA THR A 295 3.86 -6.84 14.84
C THR A 295 4.07 -8.35 14.89
N LEU A 296 2.99 -9.13 14.70
CA LEU A 296 3.07 -10.59 14.62
C LEU A 296 3.94 -11.04 13.44
N LEU A 297 3.78 -10.42 12.28
CA LEU A 297 4.64 -10.69 11.12
C LEU A 297 6.11 -10.35 11.42
N GLY A 298 6.36 -9.25 12.13
CA GLY A 298 7.70 -8.87 12.60
C GLY A 298 8.31 -9.86 13.57
N LEU A 299 7.50 -10.49 14.45
CA LEU A 299 7.97 -11.61 15.33
C LEU A 299 8.43 -12.81 14.51
N ILE A 300 7.71 -13.17 13.45
CA ILE A 300 8.05 -14.29 12.55
C ILE A 300 9.32 -13.97 11.78
N PHE A 301 9.38 -12.78 11.17
CA PHE A 301 10.53 -12.34 10.38
C PHE A 301 11.77 -12.08 11.23
N GLY A 302 11.59 -11.77 12.53
CA GLY A 302 12.65 -11.57 13.50
C GLY A 302 13.14 -10.12 13.64
N ASP A 303 12.43 -9.16 13.09
CA ASP A 303 12.76 -7.74 13.23
C ASP A 303 12.18 -7.12 14.52
N HIS A 304 11.20 -7.79 15.14
CA HIS A 304 10.61 -7.32 16.38
C HIS A 304 11.40 -7.83 17.60
N PRO A 305 11.84 -6.96 18.54
CA PRO A 305 12.67 -7.36 19.67
C PRO A 305 12.06 -8.47 20.55
N GLN A 306 10.73 -8.47 20.70
CA GLN A 306 10.02 -9.47 21.51
C GLN A 306 9.97 -10.87 20.85
N CYS A 307 10.56 -11.09 19.68
CA CYS A 307 10.70 -12.42 19.11
C CYS A 307 11.58 -13.34 19.97
N TYR A 308 12.45 -12.79 20.82
CA TYR A 308 13.30 -13.53 21.74
C TYR A 308 12.65 -13.77 23.11
N SER A 309 11.63 -13.02 23.49
CA SER A 309 10.89 -13.21 24.74
C SER A 309 9.66 -14.13 24.58
N ASN A 310 9.32 -14.49 23.35
CA ASN A 310 8.25 -15.42 23.02
C ASN A 310 8.79 -16.83 22.74
N ASP A 311 7.99 -17.85 22.99
CA ASP A 311 8.33 -19.24 22.62
C ASP A 311 7.99 -19.50 21.15
N ILE A 312 8.96 -19.18 20.29
CA ILE A 312 8.83 -19.26 18.83
C ILE A 312 9.75 -20.35 18.28
N HIS A 313 9.18 -21.24 17.47
CA HIS A 313 9.91 -22.17 16.65
C HIS A 313 9.63 -21.88 15.18
N ILE A 314 10.67 -21.80 14.37
CA ILE A 314 10.56 -21.57 12.94
C ILE A 314 11.62 -22.39 12.17
N PHE A 315 11.21 -23.09 11.12
CA PHE A 315 12.04 -23.99 10.33
C PHE A 315 12.83 -24.99 11.19
N GLY A 316 12.16 -25.55 12.20
CA GLY A 316 12.74 -26.52 13.13
C GLY A 316 13.70 -25.93 14.17
N LYS A 317 13.92 -24.61 14.21
CA LYS A 317 14.80 -23.93 15.17
C LYS A 317 13.97 -23.13 16.17
N LYS A 318 14.34 -23.24 17.45
CA LYS A 318 13.78 -22.37 18.51
C LYS A 318 14.54 -21.05 18.51
N ARG A 319 13.78 -19.91 18.56
CA ARG A 319 14.39 -18.58 18.66
C ARG A 319 15.17 -18.41 19.96
N GLY A 320 16.36 -17.78 19.86
CA GLY A 320 17.23 -17.49 21.00
C GLY A 320 18.12 -18.65 21.43
N THR A 321 18.30 -19.71 20.62
CA THR A 321 19.15 -20.86 20.92
C THR A 321 20.52 -20.81 20.25
N GLY A 322 20.90 -19.65 19.68
CA GLY A 322 22.19 -19.43 19.02
C GLY A 322 22.15 -19.34 17.50
N GLU A 323 20.94 -19.42 16.92
CA GLU A 323 20.72 -19.17 15.49
C GLU A 323 20.95 -17.69 15.16
N THR A 324 21.47 -17.42 13.97
CA THR A 324 21.54 -16.07 13.44
C THR A 324 20.24 -15.70 12.75
N ILE A 325 19.90 -14.40 12.75
CA ILE A 325 18.71 -13.91 12.05
C ILE A 325 18.77 -14.23 10.55
N TRP A 326 19.97 -14.22 9.97
CA TRP A 326 20.20 -14.50 8.55
C TRP A 326 19.92 -15.94 8.17
N GLU A 327 20.18 -16.90 9.08
CA GLU A 327 19.81 -18.32 8.87
C GLU A 327 18.32 -18.56 8.75
N ILE A 328 17.51 -17.61 9.17
CA ILE A 328 16.05 -17.67 9.08
C ILE A 328 15.55 -16.82 7.92
N LYS A 329 16.04 -15.58 7.79
CA LYS A 329 15.63 -14.66 6.74
C LYS A 329 15.88 -15.19 5.34
N GLN A 330 16.92 -16.00 5.12
CA GLN A 330 17.17 -16.62 3.81
C GLN A 330 15.99 -17.44 3.27
N TYR A 331 15.12 -17.94 4.15
CA TYR A 331 13.93 -18.73 3.79
C TYR A 331 12.63 -17.94 3.79
N ILE A 332 12.68 -16.66 4.15
CA ILE A 332 11.49 -15.79 4.23
C ILE A 332 11.61 -14.66 3.23
N GLY A 333 10.63 -14.55 2.32
CA GLY A 333 10.39 -13.33 1.55
C GLY A 333 9.42 -12.43 2.30
N MET A 334 9.63 -11.13 2.31
CA MET A 334 8.74 -10.20 2.99
C MET A 334 8.42 -8.98 2.13
N VAL A 335 7.14 -8.65 2.07
CA VAL A 335 6.62 -7.40 1.52
C VAL A 335 5.79 -6.72 2.59
N SER A 336 6.14 -5.49 2.94
CA SER A 336 5.39 -4.68 3.90
C SER A 336 5.56 -3.20 3.60
N SER A 337 4.65 -2.36 4.12
CA SER A 337 4.77 -0.91 4.01
C SER A 337 5.98 -0.38 4.80
N ALA A 338 6.31 -1.00 5.94
CA ALA A 338 7.51 -0.67 6.71
C ALA A 338 8.79 -0.91 5.92
N LEU A 339 8.91 -2.04 5.21
CA LEU A 339 10.05 -2.32 4.33
C LEU A 339 10.16 -1.29 3.20
N HIS A 340 9.03 -0.89 2.61
CA HIS A 340 9.00 0.13 1.56
C HIS A 340 9.57 1.46 2.07
N LEU A 341 9.15 1.91 3.25
CA LEU A 341 9.66 3.14 3.88
C LEU A 341 11.16 3.06 4.22
N GLN A 342 11.66 1.88 4.55
CA GLN A 342 13.09 1.66 4.83
C GLN A 342 13.97 1.71 3.57
N TYR A 343 13.38 1.56 2.37
CA TYR A 343 14.12 1.53 1.11
C TYR A 343 14.56 2.95 0.66
N ARG A 344 15.23 3.67 1.58
CA ARG A 344 15.76 5.03 1.36
C ARG A 344 17.14 5.07 0.74
N VAL A 345 17.75 3.91 0.53
CA VAL A 345 19.08 3.80 -0.09
C VAL A 345 19.05 4.17 -1.57
N ASN A 346 20.15 4.72 -2.06
CA ASN A 346 20.28 5.04 -3.48
C ASN A 346 20.66 3.77 -4.24
N CYS A 347 19.68 3.10 -4.85
CA CYS A 347 19.85 1.89 -5.63
C CYS A 347 18.97 1.96 -6.89
N SER A 348 19.37 1.25 -7.93
CA SER A 348 18.59 1.14 -9.16
C SER A 348 17.46 0.11 -9.04
N ALA A 349 16.49 0.13 -9.94
CA ALA A 349 15.44 -0.88 -10.02
C ALA A 349 16.01 -2.31 -10.06
N LEU A 350 17.07 -2.52 -10.83
CA LEU A 350 17.75 -3.81 -10.89
C LEU A 350 18.39 -4.20 -9.54
N ASP A 351 19.03 -3.26 -8.85
CA ASP A 351 19.65 -3.51 -7.55
C ASP A 351 18.64 -3.88 -6.48
N VAL A 352 17.43 -3.34 -6.55
CA VAL A 352 16.33 -3.71 -5.63
C VAL A 352 16.01 -5.19 -5.76
N ILE A 353 15.80 -5.70 -6.96
CA ILE A 353 15.51 -7.12 -7.18
C ILE A 353 16.70 -7.98 -6.73
N LEU A 354 17.93 -7.61 -7.14
CA LEU A 354 19.16 -8.31 -6.78
C LEU A 354 19.39 -8.39 -5.26
N SER A 355 19.02 -7.35 -4.53
CA SER A 355 19.14 -7.31 -3.06
C SER A 355 18.29 -8.39 -2.37
N GLY A 356 17.27 -8.91 -3.06
CA GLY A 356 16.42 -10.00 -2.57
C GLY A 356 17.16 -11.32 -2.36
N PHE A 357 18.22 -11.59 -3.13
CA PHE A 357 19.06 -12.76 -2.93
C PHE A 357 19.89 -12.71 -1.64
N TYR A 358 20.14 -11.49 -1.11
CA TYR A 358 21.00 -11.23 0.03
C TYR A 358 20.25 -10.74 1.27
N ASP A 359 18.94 -10.60 1.20
CA ASP A 359 18.07 -10.05 2.28
C ASP A 359 18.47 -8.67 2.80
N SER A 360 19.21 -7.90 2.00
CA SER A 360 19.72 -6.57 2.37
C SER A 360 18.83 -5.45 1.82
N ILE A 361 18.82 -4.30 2.49
CA ILE A 361 18.26 -3.06 1.95
C ILE A 361 19.35 -2.39 1.13
N GLY A 362 19.25 -2.49 -0.20
CA GLY A 362 20.31 -2.13 -1.14
C GLY A 362 21.27 -3.28 -1.46
N LEU A 363 22.07 -3.12 -2.51
CA LEU A 363 22.99 -4.12 -3.00
C LEU A 363 24.43 -3.84 -2.54
N TYR A 364 24.95 -4.67 -1.65
CA TYR A 364 26.31 -4.52 -1.09
C TYR A 364 27.27 -5.64 -1.53
N SER A 365 26.75 -6.69 -2.14
CA SER A 365 27.50 -7.83 -2.65
C SER A 365 27.52 -7.83 -4.16
N LYS A 366 28.58 -8.35 -4.76
CA LYS A 366 28.65 -8.50 -6.22
C LYS A 366 27.78 -9.68 -6.66
N PRO A 367 26.72 -9.47 -7.44
CA PRO A 367 25.84 -10.56 -7.88
C PRO A 367 26.56 -11.48 -8.86
N SER A 368 26.19 -12.75 -8.87
CA SER A 368 26.60 -13.71 -9.86
C SER A 368 25.93 -13.41 -11.22
N LYS A 369 26.50 -13.94 -12.30
CA LYS A 369 25.89 -13.83 -13.65
C LYS A 369 24.48 -14.43 -13.70
N LYS A 370 24.25 -15.52 -12.95
CA LYS A 370 22.93 -16.17 -12.87
C LYS A 370 21.91 -15.25 -12.20
N GLU A 371 22.24 -14.68 -11.03
CA GLU A 371 21.35 -13.75 -10.32
C GLU A 371 21.04 -12.51 -11.15
N LEU A 372 22.04 -11.97 -11.86
CA LEU A 372 21.85 -10.83 -12.74
C LEU A 372 20.86 -11.15 -13.88
N ASN A 373 20.96 -12.32 -14.49
CA ASN A 373 20.05 -12.72 -15.54
C ASN A 373 18.62 -12.88 -15.00
N ILE A 374 18.45 -13.55 -13.85
CA ILE A 374 17.13 -13.70 -13.21
C ILE A 374 16.50 -12.34 -12.91
N ALA A 375 17.27 -11.41 -12.33
CA ALA A 375 16.76 -10.10 -12.02
C ALA A 375 16.34 -9.30 -13.27
N LYS A 376 17.06 -9.46 -14.38
CA LYS A 376 16.68 -8.86 -15.66
C LYS A 376 15.42 -9.48 -16.27
N GLU A 377 15.28 -10.81 -16.17
CA GLU A 377 14.05 -11.49 -16.59
C GLU A 377 12.84 -11.01 -15.80
N TRP A 378 12.99 -10.77 -14.48
CA TRP A 378 11.95 -10.13 -13.67
C TRP A 378 11.57 -8.74 -14.17
N LEU A 379 12.56 -7.89 -14.51
CA LEU A 379 12.27 -6.57 -15.10
C LEU A 379 11.51 -6.67 -16.42
N THR A 380 11.87 -7.65 -17.26
CA THR A 380 11.19 -7.88 -18.54
C THR A 380 9.73 -8.28 -18.33
N ILE A 381 9.45 -9.22 -17.44
CA ILE A 381 8.08 -9.65 -17.13
C ILE A 381 7.24 -8.51 -16.53
N LEU A 382 7.87 -7.65 -15.73
CA LEU A 382 7.21 -6.47 -15.16
C LEU A 382 7.09 -5.29 -16.15
N HIS A 383 7.60 -5.42 -17.38
CA HIS A 383 7.69 -4.35 -18.39
C HIS A 383 8.44 -3.10 -17.87
N MET A 384 9.51 -3.34 -17.10
CA MET A 384 10.31 -2.31 -16.45
C MET A 384 11.77 -2.26 -16.92
N GLU A 385 12.10 -2.87 -18.08
CA GLU A 385 13.48 -2.92 -18.62
C GLU A 385 14.07 -1.52 -18.83
N GLN A 386 13.25 -0.57 -19.28
CA GLN A 386 13.64 0.81 -19.49
C GLN A 386 14.10 1.51 -18.20
N TYR A 387 13.65 1.02 -17.05
CA TYR A 387 13.97 1.56 -15.72
C TYR A 387 15.11 0.81 -15.02
N GLU A 388 15.80 -0.14 -15.69
CA GLU A 388 16.87 -0.96 -15.11
C GLU A 388 17.87 -0.15 -14.26
N LYS A 389 18.25 1.04 -14.74
CA LYS A 389 19.23 1.93 -14.11
C LYS A 389 18.60 3.12 -13.37
N THR A 390 17.28 3.27 -13.43
CA THR A 390 16.58 4.36 -12.76
C THR A 390 16.62 4.16 -11.26
N SER A 391 16.85 5.25 -10.52
CA SER A 391 16.84 5.19 -9.06
C SER A 391 15.46 4.77 -8.55
N PHE A 392 15.42 3.87 -7.58
CA PHE A 392 14.18 3.40 -6.95
C PHE A 392 13.29 4.55 -6.50
N LYS A 393 13.88 5.62 -5.94
CA LYS A 393 13.14 6.81 -5.47
C LYS A 393 12.50 7.65 -6.58
N GLN A 394 12.93 7.48 -7.82
CA GLN A 394 12.39 8.21 -8.98
C GLN A 394 11.26 7.47 -9.67
N LEU A 395 11.01 6.22 -9.26
CA LEU A 395 9.92 5.41 -9.77
C LEU A 395 8.61 5.76 -9.08
N GLU A 396 7.49 5.56 -9.77
CA GLU A 396 6.17 5.64 -9.18
C GLU A 396 6.00 4.64 -8.04
N TYR A 397 5.15 4.95 -7.08
CA TYR A 397 4.94 4.11 -5.90
C TYR A 397 4.50 2.68 -6.27
N GLY A 398 3.62 2.52 -7.27
CA GLY A 398 3.20 1.22 -7.78
C GLY A 398 4.35 0.41 -8.38
N GLN A 399 5.22 1.06 -9.18
CA GLN A 399 6.42 0.45 -9.74
C GLN A 399 7.40 0.02 -8.63
N GLN A 400 7.60 0.87 -7.63
CA GLN A 400 8.40 0.53 -6.46
C GLN A 400 7.83 -0.71 -5.75
N ARG A 401 6.51 -0.79 -5.59
CA ARG A 401 5.84 -1.91 -4.93
C ARG A 401 6.01 -3.22 -5.70
N LEU A 402 5.87 -3.20 -7.03
CA LEU A 402 6.11 -4.36 -7.89
C LEU A 402 7.55 -4.87 -7.78
N LEU A 403 8.54 -3.98 -7.74
CA LEU A 403 9.94 -4.34 -7.53
C LEU A 403 10.18 -5.00 -6.17
N LEU A 404 9.53 -4.52 -5.11
CA LEU A 404 9.64 -5.12 -3.77
C LEU A 404 8.99 -6.50 -3.71
N ILE A 405 7.91 -6.73 -4.46
CA ILE A 405 7.29 -8.05 -4.60
C ILE A 405 8.24 -8.99 -5.36
N ALA A 406 8.79 -8.57 -6.49
CA ALA A 406 9.80 -9.34 -7.22
C ALA A 406 11.01 -9.66 -6.34
N ARG A 407 11.51 -8.68 -5.58
CA ARG A 407 12.57 -8.84 -4.60
C ARG A 407 12.27 -9.92 -3.55
N ALA A 408 11.05 -9.96 -3.05
CA ALA A 408 10.65 -10.95 -2.04
C ALA A 408 10.58 -12.38 -2.61
N ILE A 409 10.22 -12.53 -3.90
CA ILE A 409 10.02 -13.81 -4.56
C ILE A 409 11.30 -14.33 -5.23
N VAL A 410 12.20 -13.44 -5.66
CA VAL A 410 13.35 -13.79 -6.52
C VAL A 410 14.25 -14.89 -5.96
N LYS A 411 14.40 -14.99 -4.65
CA LYS A 411 15.16 -16.04 -3.97
C LYS A 411 14.36 -17.33 -3.70
N GLN A 412 13.08 -17.37 -4.09
CA GLN A 412 12.15 -18.49 -3.89
C GLN A 412 12.04 -18.91 -2.42
N PRO A 413 11.51 -18.03 -1.58
CA PRO A 413 11.43 -18.27 -0.15
C PRO A 413 10.49 -19.45 0.16
N THR A 414 10.78 -20.17 1.24
CA THR A 414 9.86 -21.20 1.77
C THR A 414 8.58 -20.57 2.32
N LEU A 415 8.71 -19.42 2.99
CA LEU A 415 7.60 -18.63 3.55
C LEU A 415 7.61 -17.23 2.92
N LEU A 416 6.51 -16.83 2.30
CA LEU A 416 6.31 -15.50 1.76
C LEU A 416 5.31 -14.75 2.62
N ILE A 417 5.80 -13.71 3.32
CA ILE A 417 5.02 -12.84 4.18
C ILE A 417 4.59 -11.61 3.38
N LEU A 418 3.30 -11.36 3.34
CA LEU A 418 2.68 -10.32 2.53
C LEU A 418 1.78 -9.46 3.41
N ASP A 419 2.28 -8.28 3.80
CA ASP A 419 1.52 -7.28 4.57
C ASP A 419 1.03 -6.19 3.62
N GLU A 420 -0.27 -6.19 3.34
CA GLU A 420 -0.94 -5.28 2.40
C GLU A 420 -0.25 -5.21 1.02
N PRO A 421 -0.04 -6.33 0.31
CA PRO A 421 0.80 -6.37 -0.90
C PRO A 421 0.28 -5.49 -2.03
N TYR A 422 -1.00 -5.17 -2.05
CA TYR A 422 -1.64 -4.40 -3.12
C TYR A 422 -1.68 -2.88 -2.88
N GLN A 423 -1.15 -2.42 -1.76
CA GLN A 423 -1.15 -0.99 -1.43
C GLN A 423 -0.38 -0.19 -2.48
N GLY A 424 -1.03 0.84 -3.04
CA GLY A 424 -0.44 1.74 -4.03
C GLY A 424 -0.25 1.14 -5.43
N LEU A 425 -0.72 -0.09 -5.66
CA LEU A 425 -0.76 -0.65 -7.01
C LEU A 425 -1.96 -0.10 -7.79
N ASP A 426 -1.72 0.15 -9.08
CA ASP A 426 -2.78 0.35 -10.05
C ASP A 426 -3.59 -0.94 -10.29
N TYR A 427 -4.63 -0.85 -11.10
CA TYR A 427 -5.51 -1.99 -11.33
C TYR A 427 -4.78 -3.17 -11.98
N LEU A 428 -3.97 -2.91 -13.00
CA LEU A 428 -3.18 -3.94 -13.69
C LEU A 428 -2.21 -4.63 -12.72
N GLY A 429 -1.43 -3.86 -11.97
CA GLY A 429 -0.49 -4.37 -10.98
C GLY A 429 -1.18 -5.20 -9.90
N ARG A 430 -2.36 -4.81 -9.46
CA ARG A 430 -3.15 -5.58 -8.48
C ARG A 430 -3.60 -6.93 -9.02
N VAL A 431 -4.20 -6.94 -10.22
CA VAL A 431 -4.65 -8.19 -10.87
C VAL A 431 -3.45 -9.11 -11.12
N LEU A 432 -2.33 -8.55 -11.59
CA LEU A 432 -1.09 -9.29 -11.82
C LEU A 432 -0.57 -9.95 -10.54
N VAL A 433 -0.45 -9.19 -9.45
CA VAL A 433 0.04 -9.70 -8.17
C VAL A 433 -0.92 -10.75 -7.61
N LYS A 434 -2.23 -10.49 -7.65
CA LYS A 434 -3.24 -11.45 -7.17
C LYS A 434 -3.15 -12.78 -7.91
N ASN A 435 -3.12 -12.75 -9.25
CA ASN A 435 -3.01 -13.95 -10.07
C ASN A 435 -1.70 -14.70 -9.80
N THR A 436 -0.58 -13.97 -9.67
CA THR A 436 0.73 -14.57 -9.36
C THR A 436 0.72 -15.26 -7.99
N LEU A 437 0.20 -14.60 -6.96
CA LEU A 437 0.13 -15.18 -5.61
C LEU A 437 -0.79 -16.40 -5.55
N GLU A 438 -1.91 -16.36 -6.29
CA GLU A 438 -2.82 -17.49 -6.41
C GLU A 438 -2.13 -18.71 -7.05
N LEU A 439 -1.36 -18.51 -8.11
CA LEU A 439 -0.58 -19.56 -8.76
C LEU A 439 0.54 -20.09 -7.84
N VAL A 440 1.28 -19.21 -7.16
CA VAL A 440 2.32 -19.58 -6.19
C VAL A 440 1.74 -20.46 -5.10
N ALA A 441 0.54 -20.14 -4.60
CA ALA A 441 -0.14 -20.93 -3.60
C ALA A 441 -0.63 -22.29 -4.15
N LYS A 442 -1.33 -22.29 -5.28
CA LYS A 442 -1.85 -23.53 -5.93
C LYS A 442 -0.75 -24.54 -6.21
N GLU A 443 0.42 -24.09 -6.62
CA GLU A 443 1.56 -24.95 -6.91
C GLU A 443 2.48 -25.22 -5.69
N ASN A 444 2.17 -24.65 -4.54
CA ASN A 444 2.98 -24.76 -3.32
C ASN A 444 4.47 -24.38 -3.53
N LEU A 445 4.74 -23.36 -4.35
CA LEU A 445 6.10 -22.88 -4.60
C LEU A 445 6.65 -22.08 -3.42
N SER A 446 5.80 -21.37 -2.73
CA SER A 446 6.05 -20.71 -1.45
C SER A 446 4.80 -20.82 -0.60
N GLN A 447 4.98 -20.96 0.69
CA GLN A 447 3.87 -20.92 1.65
C GLN A 447 3.51 -19.47 1.93
N LEU A 448 2.24 -19.11 1.80
CA LEU A 448 1.80 -17.73 1.96
C LEU A 448 1.32 -17.45 3.37
N LEU A 449 1.80 -16.34 3.92
CA LEU A 449 1.26 -15.70 5.11
C LEU A 449 0.84 -14.29 4.73
N TYR A 450 -0.45 -14.03 4.72
CA TYR A 450 -1.05 -12.93 4.03
C TYR A 450 -1.90 -12.05 4.95
N VAL A 451 -1.76 -10.74 4.86
CA VAL A 451 -2.60 -9.74 5.52
C VAL A 451 -3.23 -8.83 4.48
N SER A 452 -4.54 -8.71 4.50
CA SER A 452 -5.29 -7.68 3.78
C SER A 452 -6.59 -7.36 4.50
N HIS A 453 -7.03 -6.12 4.40
CA HIS A 453 -8.29 -5.62 4.92
C HIS A 453 -9.47 -5.79 3.95
N TYR A 454 -9.20 -6.20 2.71
CA TYR A 454 -10.22 -6.30 1.67
C TYR A 454 -10.63 -7.75 1.41
N GLN A 455 -11.93 -8.00 1.36
CA GLN A 455 -12.45 -9.34 1.02
C GLN A 455 -12.10 -9.74 -0.41
N GLU A 456 -12.10 -8.80 -1.34
CA GLU A 456 -11.79 -9.03 -2.76
C GLU A 456 -10.33 -9.39 -3.02
N ASP A 457 -9.44 -8.99 -2.13
CA ASP A 457 -8.02 -9.37 -2.18
C ASP A 457 -7.79 -10.82 -1.69
N GLY A 458 -8.81 -11.47 -1.16
CA GLY A 458 -8.74 -12.85 -0.73
C GLY A 458 -8.27 -13.76 -1.86
N LEU A 459 -7.37 -14.67 -1.54
CA LEU A 459 -6.92 -15.72 -2.43
C LEU A 459 -7.75 -16.97 -2.20
N GLU A 460 -8.25 -17.58 -3.28
CA GLU A 460 -9.08 -18.80 -3.20
C GLU A 460 -8.31 -19.97 -2.59
N SER A 461 -6.99 -19.98 -2.75
CA SER A 461 -6.10 -21.00 -2.20
C SER A 461 -5.89 -20.89 -0.69
N ILE A 462 -6.30 -19.81 -0.04
CA ILE A 462 -6.17 -19.64 1.41
C ILE A 462 -7.40 -20.22 2.11
N GLN A 463 -7.18 -21.23 2.94
CA GLN A 463 -8.22 -21.93 3.68
C GLN A 463 -8.06 -21.82 5.22
N ASN A 464 -6.94 -21.25 5.68
CA ASN A 464 -6.66 -21.11 7.10
C ASN A 464 -6.65 -19.64 7.48
N TYR A 465 -7.27 -19.31 8.60
CA TYR A 465 -7.41 -17.94 9.06
C TYR A 465 -6.96 -17.81 10.51
N LEU A 466 -6.21 -16.76 10.81
CA LEU A 466 -5.97 -16.26 12.16
C LEU A 466 -6.73 -14.96 12.31
N GLU A 467 -7.75 -14.93 13.16
CA GLU A 467 -8.56 -13.75 13.39
C GLU A 467 -8.30 -13.14 14.76
N PHE A 468 -8.02 -11.84 14.79
CA PHE A 468 -7.90 -11.06 16.02
C PHE A 468 -9.23 -10.38 16.36
N ARG A 469 -9.71 -10.61 17.60
CA ARG A 469 -10.90 -9.94 18.15
C ARG A 469 -10.53 -9.25 19.45
N PHE A 470 -11.08 -8.06 19.67
CA PHE A 470 -10.86 -7.32 20.91
C PHE A 470 -11.65 -7.96 22.04
N ASP A 471 -10.98 -8.20 23.17
CA ASP A 471 -11.58 -8.75 24.38
C ASP A 471 -11.73 -7.63 25.42
N GLU A 472 -12.96 -7.20 25.65
CA GLU A 472 -13.28 -6.12 26.59
C GLU A 472 -12.86 -6.43 28.04
N GLN A 473 -12.77 -7.70 28.42
CA GLN A 473 -12.40 -8.09 29.80
C GLN A 473 -10.90 -7.90 30.04
N THR A 474 -10.09 -8.24 29.08
CA THR A 474 -8.62 -8.16 29.19
C THR A 474 -8.06 -6.89 28.57
N GLN A 475 -8.90 -6.07 27.90
CA GLN A 475 -8.50 -4.83 27.18
C GLN A 475 -7.35 -5.06 26.20
N CYS A 476 -7.29 -6.23 25.58
CA CYS A 476 -6.31 -6.61 24.56
C CYS A 476 -6.95 -7.49 23.49
N TYR A 477 -6.20 -7.75 22.41
CA TYR A 477 -6.69 -8.63 21.35
C TYR A 477 -6.38 -10.09 21.65
N LYS A 478 -7.32 -10.98 21.28
CA LYS A 478 -7.13 -12.42 21.27
C LYS A 478 -7.21 -12.95 19.85
N GLY A 479 -6.27 -13.82 19.50
CA GLY A 479 -6.25 -14.50 18.21
C GLY A 479 -6.87 -15.87 18.30
N SER A 480 -7.73 -16.20 17.34
CA SER A 480 -8.31 -17.54 17.16
C SER A 480 -8.04 -18.03 15.74
N THR A 481 -7.78 -19.33 15.62
CA THR A 481 -7.56 -19.99 14.30
C THR A 481 -8.84 -20.66 13.84
N GLU A 482 -9.15 -20.49 12.55
CA GLU A 482 -10.26 -21.12 11.83
C GLU A 482 -9.75 -21.90 10.62
#